data_13557d2983bc8aef16e9aa5e2ef0559b
#
_entry.id   13557d2983bc8aef16e9aa5e2ef0559b
#
_cell.length_a   1.000
_cell.length_b   1.000
_cell.length_c   1.000
_cell.angle_alpha   90.00
_cell.angle_beta   90.00
_cell.angle_gamma   90.00
#
_symmetry.space_group_name_H-M   'P 1'
#
loop_
_entity.id
_entity.type
_entity.pdbx_description
1 polymer ?
#
loop_
_entity_poly.entity_id
_entity_poly.type
_entity_poly.pdbx_seq_one_letter_code
_entity_poly.pdbx_strand_id
1 'polypeptide(L)'
;MKNIFIVGGAGYVGSVLIPKLLQRNYKVTCFDLMIYGENLLKKHENLKIIKGDMRDQNLLKNIIKDFDSVIHLACISNDPSFELNPDLGKSINFDAFEPLVKICENSSINQFIYASSSSVYGIKNEQNVNEKMSLEPLTDYSKFKVKCEEVLQKYNSKNFTTTIIRPATVCGYSPRQRLDVVVNILTNLAYH
;
A
#
# COMPACT_ATOMS: atom_id res chain seq x y z
N MET A 1 14.21 -8.47 -16.81
CA MET A 1 12.80 -8.45 -16.35
C MET A 1 12.80 -7.86 -14.94
N LYS A 2 12.02 -6.80 -14.68
CA LYS A 2 12.01 -6.16 -13.34
C LYS A 2 11.32 -7.06 -12.32
N ASN A 3 11.89 -7.10 -11.11
CA ASN A 3 11.43 -7.87 -9.98
C ASN A 3 10.81 -6.93 -8.92
N ILE A 4 9.52 -7.07 -8.64
CA ILE A 4 8.75 -6.16 -7.81
C ILE A 4 8.31 -6.87 -6.54
N PHE A 5 8.58 -6.25 -5.38
CA PHE A 5 8.08 -6.69 -4.09
C PHE A 5 6.85 -5.85 -3.69
N ILE A 6 5.73 -6.50 -3.43
CA ILE A 6 4.46 -5.80 -3.09
C ILE A 6 4.05 -6.16 -1.68
N VAL A 7 4.05 -5.19 -0.79
CA VAL A 7 3.57 -5.30 0.59
C VAL A 7 2.09 -4.96 0.61
N GLY A 8 1.25 -5.88 1.09
CA GLY A 8 -0.21 -5.77 1.04
C GLY A 8 -0.80 -6.18 -0.32
N GLY A 9 -0.12 -7.10 -1.02
CA GLY A 9 -0.48 -7.49 -2.39
C GLY A 9 -1.76 -8.32 -2.51
N ALA A 10 -2.22 -8.98 -1.44
CA ALA A 10 -3.49 -9.73 -1.44
C ALA A 10 -4.71 -8.87 -1.03
N GLY A 11 -4.53 -7.56 -0.83
CA GLY A 11 -5.60 -6.61 -0.54
C GLY A 11 -6.43 -6.23 -1.77
N TYR A 12 -7.36 -5.29 -1.59
CA TYR A 12 -8.28 -4.81 -2.62
C TYR A 12 -7.57 -4.30 -3.89
N VAL A 13 -6.58 -3.43 -3.73
CA VAL A 13 -5.80 -2.88 -4.85
C VAL A 13 -4.83 -3.92 -5.40
N GLY A 14 -4.10 -4.62 -4.53
CA GLY A 14 -3.04 -5.55 -4.91
C GLY A 14 -3.55 -6.73 -5.74
N SER A 15 -4.73 -7.28 -5.41
CA SER A 15 -5.32 -8.41 -6.13
C SER A 15 -5.75 -8.08 -7.57
N VAL A 16 -5.87 -6.78 -7.91
CA VAL A 16 -6.07 -6.29 -9.28
C VAL A 16 -4.76 -5.87 -9.94
N LEU A 17 -3.86 -5.26 -9.17
CA LEU A 17 -2.58 -4.77 -9.68
C LEU A 17 -1.65 -5.90 -10.10
N ILE A 18 -1.52 -6.94 -9.25
CA ILE A 18 -0.60 -8.05 -9.48
C ILE A 18 -0.85 -8.75 -10.83
N PRO A 19 -2.08 -9.18 -11.19
CA PRO A 19 -2.32 -9.76 -12.51
C PRO A 19 -1.94 -8.84 -13.68
N LYS A 20 -2.13 -7.53 -13.54
CA LYS A 20 -1.75 -6.55 -14.57
C LYS A 20 -0.23 -6.42 -14.73
N LEU A 21 0.52 -6.54 -13.63
CA LEU A 21 1.98 -6.55 -13.67
C LEU A 21 2.51 -7.84 -14.30
N LEU A 22 1.93 -8.98 -13.96
CA LEU A 22 2.28 -10.28 -14.56
C LEU A 22 2.03 -10.29 -16.08
N GLN A 23 0.90 -9.74 -16.54
CA GLN A 23 0.60 -9.57 -17.99
C GLN A 23 1.63 -8.70 -18.71
N ARG A 24 2.33 -7.82 -17.99
CA ARG A 24 3.43 -6.98 -18.50
C ARG A 24 4.82 -7.59 -18.30
N ASN A 25 4.86 -8.89 -18.04
CA ASN A 25 6.10 -9.65 -17.85
C ASN A 25 6.99 -9.16 -16.68
N TYR A 26 6.39 -8.62 -15.61
CA TYR A 26 7.12 -8.39 -14.36
C TYR A 26 7.19 -9.70 -13.55
N LYS A 27 8.27 -9.89 -12.80
CA LYS A 27 8.31 -10.84 -11.67
C LYS A 27 7.74 -10.13 -10.44
N VAL A 28 6.81 -10.78 -9.76
CA VAL A 28 6.14 -10.19 -8.60
C VAL A 28 6.25 -11.10 -7.39
N THR A 29 6.68 -10.54 -6.27
CA THR A 29 6.53 -11.19 -4.96
C THR A 29 5.46 -10.45 -4.19
N CYS A 30 4.34 -11.13 -3.90
CA CYS A 30 3.28 -10.67 -3.04
C CYS A 30 3.60 -11.03 -1.59
N PHE A 31 3.74 -10.03 -0.72
CA PHE A 31 3.89 -10.20 0.72
C PHE A 31 2.66 -9.63 1.42
N ASP A 32 1.97 -10.46 2.22
CA ASP A 32 0.70 -10.07 2.84
C ASP A 32 0.42 -10.94 4.08
N LEU A 33 -0.36 -10.42 5.03
CA LEU A 33 -0.88 -11.19 6.17
C LEU A 33 -1.89 -12.29 5.76
N MET A 34 -2.49 -12.15 4.58
CA MET A 34 -3.51 -13.05 4.03
C MET A 34 -4.78 -13.17 4.91
N ILE A 35 -5.14 -12.11 5.63
CA ILE A 35 -6.31 -12.10 6.52
C ILE A 35 -7.65 -12.26 5.77
N TYR A 36 -7.66 -11.99 4.47
CA TYR A 36 -8.85 -12.14 3.61
C TYR A 36 -8.85 -13.44 2.79
N GLY A 37 -7.90 -14.35 3.05
CA GLY A 37 -7.75 -15.62 2.35
C GLY A 37 -6.50 -15.71 1.49
N GLU A 38 -6.04 -16.92 1.26
CA GLU A 38 -4.79 -17.21 0.55
C GLU A 38 -5.00 -17.47 -0.96
N ASN A 39 -6.25 -17.64 -1.40
CA ASN A 39 -6.60 -18.03 -2.77
C ASN A 39 -7.04 -16.87 -3.67
N LEU A 40 -6.77 -15.61 -3.28
CA LEU A 40 -7.18 -14.43 -4.03
C LEU A 40 -6.38 -14.21 -5.31
N LEU A 41 -5.17 -14.70 -5.36
CA LEU A 41 -4.27 -14.59 -6.50
C LEU A 41 -4.11 -15.96 -7.18
N LYS A 42 -4.31 -16.00 -8.49
CA LYS A 42 -4.09 -17.21 -9.28
C LYS A 42 -2.58 -17.53 -9.38
N LYS A 43 -2.24 -18.82 -9.35
CA LYS A 43 -0.85 -19.27 -9.56
C LYS A 43 -0.33 -18.79 -10.91
N HIS A 44 0.91 -18.33 -10.93
CA HIS A 44 1.61 -17.86 -12.13
C HIS A 44 3.12 -18.08 -11.96
N GLU A 45 3.83 -18.44 -13.01
CA GLU A 45 5.28 -18.75 -12.96
C GLU A 45 6.12 -17.57 -12.44
N ASN A 46 5.71 -16.33 -12.74
CA ASN A 46 6.36 -15.10 -12.32
C ASN A 46 5.77 -14.50 -11.02
N LEU A 47 4.90 -15.24 -10.29
CA LEU A 47 4.33 -14.82 -9.02
C LEU A 47 4.82 -15.70 -7.89
N LYS A 48 5.48 -15.08 -6.91
CA LYS A 48 5.76 -15.69 -5.60
C LYS A 48 4.81 -15.08 -4.56
N ILE A 49 4.22 -15.90 -3.72
CA ILE A 49 3.36 -15.47 -2.60
C ILE A 49 4.06 -15.82 -1.30
N ILE A 50 4.19 -14.84 -0.41
CA ILE A 50 4.77 -14.99 0.92
C ILE A 50 3.76 -14.46 1.93
N LYS A 51 3.28 -15.33 2.82
CA LYS A 51 2.47 -14.93 3.98
C LYS A 51 3.39 -14.44 5.09
N GLY A 52 3.15 -13.25 5.60
CA GLY A 52 3.95 -12.69 6.68
C GLY A 52 3.44 -11.34 7.16
N ASP A 53 3.94 -10.94 8.32
CA ASP A 53 3.65 -9.65 8.95
C ASP A 53 4.77 -8.65 8.65
N MET A 54 4.44 -7.47 8.16
CA MET A 54 5.43 -6.42 7.87
C MET A 54 6.10 -5.85 9.12
N ARG A 55 5.60 -6.16 10.32
CA ARG A 55 6.24 -5.82 11.60
C ARG A 55 7.39 -6.77 11.93
N ASP A 56 7.48 -7.94 11.30
CA ASP A 56 8.60 -8.87 11.45
C ASP A 56 9.80 -8.43 10.61
N GLN A 57 10.64 -7.58 11.20
CA GLN A 57 11.84 -7.05 10.55
C GLN A 57 12.86 -8.14 10.19
N ASN A 58 12.92 -9.24 10.96
CA ASN A 58 13.85 -10.33 10.69
C ASN A 58 13.43 -11.09 9.42
N LEU A 59 12.12 -11.36 9.30
CA LEU A 59 11.57 -11.94 8.08
C LEU A 59 11.83 -11.03 6.89
N LEU A 60 11.52 -9.73 7.00
CA LEU A 60 11.73 -8.77 5.92
C LEU A 60 13.19 -8.69 5.45
N LYS A 61 14.17 -8.61 6.37
CA LYS A 61 15.61 -8.63 6.06
C LYS A 61 16.04 -9.89 5.30
N ASN A 62 15.40 -11.01 5.59
CA ASN A 62 15.71 -12.29 4.93
C ASN A 62 15.12 -12.40 3.52
N ILE A 63 13.94 -11.82 3.27
CA ILE A 63 13.21 -11.96 2.02
C ILE A 63 13.41 -10.78 1.06
N ILE A 64 13.69 -9.57 1.56
CA ILE A 64 13.94 -8.39 0.72
C ILE A 64 15.38 -8.43 0.21
N LYS A 65 15.57 -9.15 -0.91
CA LYS A 65 16.84 -9.27 -1.61
C LYS A 65 16.54 -9.28 -3.11
N ASP A 66 17.40 -8.68 -3.91
CA ASP A 66 17.38 -8.76 -5.38
C ASP A 66 16.06 -8.28 -6.03
N PHE A 67 15.41 -7.27 -5.45
CA PHE A 67 14.28 -6.58 -6.04
C PHE A 67 14.71 -5.24 -6.63
N ASP A 68 14.06 -4.86 -7.75
CA ASP A 68 14.26 -3.55 -8.37
C ASP A 68 13.40 -2.47 -7.68
N SER A 69 12.19 -2.85 -7.26
CA SER A 69 11.25 -1.89 -6.68
C SER A 69 10.32 -2.51 -5.63
N VAL A 70 9.86 -1.67 -4.72
CA VAL A 70 8.82 -1.99 -3.74
C VAL A 70 7.57 -1.16 -4.01
N ILE A 71 6.41 -1.80 -3.92
CA ILE A 71 5.10 -1.12 -3.87
C ILE A 71 4.47 -1.43 -2.52
N HIS A 72 4.26 -0.39 -1.71
CA HIS A 72 3.68 -0.51 -0.39
C HIS A 72 2.19 -0.15 -0.42
N LEU A 73 1.34 -1.15 -0.30
CA LEU A 73 -0.12 -1.05 -0.27
C LEU A 73 -0.71 -1.45 1.09
N ALA A 74 0.10 -2.11 1.96
CA ALA A 74 -0.40 -2.62 3.25
C ALA A 74 -0.80 -1.48 4.18
N CYS A 75 -2.02 -1.52 4.66
CA CYS A 75 -2.50 -0.67 5.73
C CYS A 75 -3.87 -1.16 6.25
N ILE A 76 -4.23 -0.75 7.45
CA ILE A 76 -5.63 -0.70 7.89
C ILE A 76 -6.22 0.54 7.20
N SER A 77 -7.11 0.32 6.24
CA SER A 77 -7.33 1.22 5.09
C SER A 77 -8.60 2.06 5.15
N ASN A 78 -9.10 2.41 6.29
CA ASN A 78 -10.14 3.44 6.45
C ASN A 78 -10.24 3.86 7.91
N ASP A 79 -10.89 4.99 8.15
CA ASP A 79 -11.03 5.54 9.48
C ASP A 79 -11.84 4.62 10.42
N PRO A 80 -13.01 4.07 10.03
CA PRO A 80 -13.75 3.16 10.91
C PRO A 80 -12.97 1.91 11.32
N SER A 81 -12.22 1.31 10.40
CA SER A 81 -11.39 0.14 10.72
C SER A 81 -10.19 0.49 11.60
N PHE A 82 -9.65 1.69 11.44
CA PHE A 82 -8.57 2.20 12.27
C PHE A 82 -9.05 2.46 13.71
N GLU A 83 -10.24 3.06 13.87
CA GLU A 83 -10.83 3.38 15.16
C GLU A 83 -11.20 2.14 16.00
N LEU A 84 -11.43 0.99 15.37
CA LEU A 84 -11.69 -0.27 16.09
C LEU A 84 -10.51 -0.69 16.98
N ASN A 85 -9.28 -0.41 16.58
CA ASN A 85 -8.08 -0.66 17.37
C ASN A 85 -6.95 0.30 16.93
N PRO A 86 -6.89 1.51 17.49
CA PRO A 86 -5.91 2.51 17.10
C PRO A 86 -4.45 2.08 17.30
N ASP A 87 -4.15 1.31 18.35
CA ASP A 87 -2.79 0.82 18.61
C ASP A 87 -2.34 -0.18 17.55
N LEU A 88 -3.22 -1.09 17.16
CA LEU A 88 -2.96 -2.00 16.05
C LEU A 88 -2.81 -1.21 14.74
N GLY A 89 -3.71 -0.24 14.51
CA GLY A 89 -3.65 0.66 13.37
C GLY A 89 -2.31 1.39 13.30
N LYS A 90 -1.88 2.01 14.39
CA LYS A 90 -0.59 2.68 14.49
C LYS A 90 0.59 1.72 14.25
N SER A 91 0.57 0.53 14.86
CA SER A 91 1.67 -0.45 14.75
C SER A 91 1.90 -0.91 13.30
N ILE A 92 0.82 -1.09 12.53
CA ILE A 92 0.88 -1.53 11.13
C ILE A 92 1.13 -0.34 10.19
N ASN A 93 0.35 0.76 10.34
CA ASN A 93 0.37 1.84 9.37
C ASN A 93 1.57 2.78 9.53
N PHE A 94 2.13 2.88 10.72
CA PHE A 94 3.20 3.84 11.01
C PHE A 94 4.46 3.20 11.61
N ASP A 95 4.37 2.48 12.75
CA ASP A 95 5.56 2.02 13.46
C ASP A 95 6.40 1.02 12.64
N ALA A 96 5.75 0.21 11.79
CA ALA A 96 6.43 -0.74 10.91
C ALA A 96 6.96 -0.09 9.61
N PHE A 97 6.56 1.15 9.29
CA PHE A 97 6.85 1.77 8.00
C PHE A 97 8.32 2.14 7.83
N GLU A 98 8.87 2.93 8.75
CA GLU A 98 10.28 3.34 8.67
C GLU A 98 11.26 2.16 8.71
N PRO A 99 11.09 1.13 9.59
CA PRO A 99 11.90 -0.08 9.52
C PRO A 99 11.89 -0.77 8.16
N LEU A 100 10.72 -0.85 7.50
CA LEU A 100 10.61 -1.40 6.15
C LEU A 100 11.40 -0.55 5.14
N VAL A 101 11.23 0.78 5.17
CA VAL A 101 11.94 1.71 4.27
C VAL A 101 13.45 1.55 4.43
N LYS A 102 13.97 1.48 5.67
CA LYS A 102 15.40 1.27 5.96
C LYS A 102 15.91 -0.05 5.40
N ILE A 103 15.13 -1.14 5.53
CA ILE A 103 15.51 -2.44 4.96
C ILE A 103 15.60 -2.35 3.43
N CYS A 104 14.64 -1.67 2.80
CA CYS A 104 14.62 -1.49 1.35
C CYS A 104 15.80 -0.63 0.86
N GLU A 105 16.05 0.50 1.52
CA GLU A 105 17.16 1.42 1.17
C GLU A 105 18.53 0.75 1.30
N ASN A 106 18.71 -0.11 2.30
CA ASN A 106 19.95 -0.88 2.51
C ASN A 106 20.04 -2.15 1.64
N SER A 107 19.18 -2.30 0.65
CA SER A 107 19.17 -3.44 -0.30
C SER A 107 19.49 -2.99 -1.74
N SER A 108 19.24 -3.86 -2.72
CA SER A 108 19.38 -3.53 -4.15
C SER A 108 18.22 -2.70 -4.72
N ILE A 109 17.20 -2.38 -3.90
CA ILE A 109 16.00 -1.65 -4.33
C ILE A 109 16.36 -0.21 -4.65
N ASN A 110 16.00 0.25 -5.84
CA ASN A 110 16.22 1.62 -6.30
C ASN A 110 14.94 2.46 -6.37
N GLN A 111 13.77 1.85 -6.15
CA GLN A 111 12.50 2.55 -6.21
C GLN A 111 11.52 2.05 -5.13
N PHE A 112 10.97 2.97 -4.34
CA PHE A 112 9.91 2.71 -3.37
C PHE A 112 8.66 3.52 -3.70
N ILE A 113 7.56 2.83 -3.98
CA ILE A 113 6.26 3.43 -4.30
C ILE A 113 5.33 3.25 -3.12
N TYR A 114 4.85 4.33 -2.56
CA TYR A 114 3.96 4.35 -1.40
C TYR A 114 2.54 4.78 -1.78
N ALA A 115 1.57 3.95 -1.45
CA ALA A 115 0.16 4.32 -1.51
C ALA A 115 -0.24 5.12 -0.26
N SER A 116 -0.20 6.44 -0.39
CA SER A 116 -0.78 7.38 0.56
C SER A 116 -2.29 7.50 0.35
N SER A 117 -2.87 8.65 0.51
CA SER A 117 -4.31 8.89 0.34
C SER A 117 -4.58 10.37 0.07
N SER A 118 -5.63 10.67 -0.69
CA SER A 118 -6.13 12.06 -0.82
C SER A 118 -6.66 12.63 0.51
N SER A 119 -6.99 11.78 1.49
CA SER A 119 -7.42 12.22 2.83
C SER A 119 -6.36 13.04 3.58
N VAL A 120 -5.11 13.01 3.14
CA VAL A 120 -4.03 13.85 3.70
C VAL A 120 -4.26 15.34 3.49
N TYR A 121 -5.05 15.71 2.48
CA TYR A 121 -5.38 17.12 2.22
C TYR A 121 -6.44 17.68 3.18
N GLY A 122 -7.21 16.83 3.86
CA GLY A 122 -8.34 17.26 4.68
C GLY A 122 -9.51 17.79 3.84
N ILE A 123 -10.20 18.80 4.37
CA ILE A 123 -11.30 19.50 3.67
C ILE A 123 -10.69 20.69 2.93
N LYS A 124 -10.93 20.76 1.63
CA LYS A 124 -10.48 21.86 0.77
C LYS A 124 -11.70 22.51 0.10
N ASN A 125 -11.69 23.85 0.03
CA ASN A 125 -12.70 24.62 -0.67
C ASN A 125 -12.36 24.84 -2.15
N GLU A 126 -11.13 24.57 -2.52
CA GLU A 126 -10.62 24.73 -3.89
C GLU A 126 -11.14 23.59 -4.79
N GLN A 127 -11.56 23.96 -6.00
CA GLN A 127 -12.09 22.99 -6.97
C GLN A 127 -11.04 21.98 -7.47
N ASN A 128 -9.76 22.38 -7.53
CA ASN A 128 -8.67 21.58 -8.07
C ASN A 128 -7.60 21.32 -7.01
N VAL A 129 -7.79 20.26 -6.22
CA VAL A 129 -6.78 19.81 -5.26
C VAL A 129 -5.60 19.18 -5.99
N ASN A 130 -4.38 19.61 -5.65
CA ASN A 130 -3.16 19.11 -6.27
C ASN A 130 -2.01 18.98 -5.24
N GLU A 131 -0.89 18.40 -5.66
CA GLU A 131 0.22 18.01 -4.79
C GLU A 131 0.95 19.18 -4.11
N LYS A 132 0.74 20.42 -4.58
CA LYS A 132 1.36 21.63 -4.00
C LYS A 132 0.58 22.20 -2.81
N MET A 133 -0.64 21.72 -2.58
CA MET A 133 -1.48 22.20 -1.49
C MET A 133 -0.99 21.69 -0.13
N SER A 134 -1.31 22.48 0.91
CA SER A 134 -1.07 22.10 2.31
C SER A 134 -1.76 20.81 2.69
N LEU A 135 -1.12 20.00 3.53
CA LEU A 135 -1.68 18.81 4.11
C LEU A 135 -2.34 19.16 5.44
N GLU A 136 -3.61 18.84 5.57
CA GLU A 136 -4.44 19.16 6.75
C GLU A 136 -5.23 17.91 7.20
N PRO A 137 -4.52 16.81 7.55
CA PRO A 137 -5.16 15.55 7.86
C PRO A 137 -6.03 15.66 9.10
N LEU A 138 -7.28 15.16 9.04
CA LEU A 138 -8.25 15.26 10.12
C LEU A 138 -8.22 14.04 11.04
N THR A 139 -8.17 12.84 10.46
CA THR A 139 -8.25 11.57 11.17
C THR A 139 -6.86 11.01 11.49
N ASP A 140 -6.78 10.10 12.45
CA ASP A 140 -5.50 9.48 12.80
C ASP A 140 -4.94 8.63 11.64
N TYR A 141 -5.81 7.98 10.87
CA TYR A 141 -5.41 7.32 9.61
C TYR A 141 -4.69 8.30 8.67
N SER A 142 -5.30 9.44 8.38
CA SER A 142 -4.71 10.45 7.47
C SER A 142 -3.46 11.12 8.05
N LYS A 143 -3.42 11.35 9.37
CA LYS A 143 -2.22 11.86 10.05
C LYS A 143 -1.04 10.90 9.95
N PHE A 144 -1.27 9.60 10.12
CA PHE A 144 -0.21 8.60 9.94
C PHE A 144 0.23 8.47 8.48
N LYS A 145 -0.68 8.65 7.51
CA LYS A 145 -0.30 8.73 6.09
C LYS A 145 0.67 9.89 5.84
N VAL A 146 0.40 11.09 6.36
CA VAL A 146 1.30 12.26 6.27
C VAL A 146 2.65 11.95 6.92
N LYS A 147 2.68 11.40 8.13
CA LYS A 147 3.94 11.04 8.80
C LYS A 147 4.77 10.03 8.01
N CYS A 148 4.13 9.05 7.37
CA CYS A 148 4.82 8.12 6.48
C CYS A 148 5.40 8.81 5.23
N GLU A 149 4.70 9.80 4.65
CA GLU A 149 5.22 10.60 3.56
C GLU A 149 6.47 11.39 3.99
N GLU A 150 6.42 12.03 5.16
CA GLU A 150 7.55 12.76 5.74
C GLU A 150 8.77 11.85 5.99
N VAL A 151 8.52 10.64 6.53
CA VAL A 151 9.57 9.63 6.69
C VAL A 151 10.16 9.29 5.33
N LEU A 152 9.32 8.92 4.35
CA LEU A 152 9.79 8.45 3.05
C LEU A 152 10.59 9.52 2.28
N GLN A 153 10.20 10.80 2.39
CA GLN A 153 10.91 11.91 1.77
C GLN A 153 12.36 12.04 2.27
N LYS A 154 12.65 11.69 3.55
CA LYS A 154 14.01 11.74 4.11
C LYS A 154 14.95 10.72 3.46
N TYR A 155 14.41 9.63 2.93
CA TYR A 155 15.17 8.56 2.27
C TYR A 155 15.35 8.78 0.76
N ASN A 156 14.65 9.77 0.17
CA ASN A 156 14.75 10.01 -1.26
C ASN A 156 16.16 10.45 -1.66
N SER A 157 16.76 9.70 -2.58
CA SER A 157 18.12 9.94 -3.07
C SER A 157 18.26 9.54 -4.53
N LYS A 158 19.44 9.78 -5.12
CA LYS A 158 19.76 9.33 -6.50
C LYS A 158 19.72 7.82 -6.66
N ASN A 159 20.02 7.07 -5.59
CA ASN A 159 20.09 5.61 -5.61
C ASN A 159 18.81 4.95 -5.09
N PHE A 160 17.94 5.69 -4.40
CA PHE A 160 16.69 5.21 -3.83
C PHE A 160 15.58 6.23 -4.08
N THR A 161 14.94 6.13 -5.24
CA THR A 161 13.86 7.04 -5.64
C THR A 161 12.57 6.69 -4.91
N THR A 162 11.97 7.66 -4.24
CA THR A 162 10.68 7.48 -3.56
C THR A 162 9.56 8.15 -4.35
N THR A 163 8.43 7.45 -4.47
CA THR A 163 7.23 7.96 -5.15
C THR A 163 6.04 7.83 -4.22
N ILE A 164 5.36 8.93 -3.96
CA ILE A 164 4.15 9.00 -3.14
C ILE A 164 2.95 9.16 -4.07
N ILE A 165 1.99 8.26 -3.98
CA ILE A 165 0.72 8.33 -4.71
C ILE A 165 -0.38 8.65 -3.71
N ARG A 166 -1.14 9.73 -3.95
CA ARG A 166 -2.30 10.14 -3.13
C ARG A 166 -3.59 9.87 -3.89
N PRO A 167 -4.06 8.61 -3.97
CA PRO A 167 -5.26 8.29 -4.71
C PRO A 167 -6.48 8.89 -4.00
N ALA A 168 -7.46 9.30 -4.79
CA ALA A 168 -8.83 9.46 -4.34
C ALA A 168 -9.43 8.08 -4.02
N THR A 169 -10.73 8.03 -3.70
CA THR A 169 -11.41 6.77 -3.40
C THR A 169 -11.27 5.79 -4.57
N VAL A 170 -10.47 4.75 -4.38
CA VAL A 170 -10.31 3.69 -5.37
C VAL A 170 -11.56 2.82 -5.37
N CYS A 171 -12.21 2.65 -6.52
CA CYS A 171 -13.43 1.87 -6.69
C CYS A 171 -13.33 0.89 -7.87
N GLY A 172 -14.27 -0.03 -7.95
CA GLY A 172 -14.38 -1.02 -9.02
C GLY A 172 -14.28 -2.46 -8.52
N TYR A 173 -14.39 -3.41 -9.43
CA TYR A 173 -14.33 -4.83 -9.14
C TYR A 173 -12.92 -5.26 -8.70
N SER A 174 -12.87 -6.11 -7.69
CA SER A 174 -11.66 -6.76 -7.22
C SER A 174 -11.98 -8.17 -6.67
N PRO A 175 -11.11 -9.17 -6.85
CA PRO A 175 -11.25 -10.48 -6.20
C PRO A 175 -11.37 -10.38 -4.68
N ARG A 176 -10.69 -9.40 -4.07
CA ARG A 176 -10.90 -8.99 -2.67
C ARG A 176 -11.78 -7.73 -2.67
N GLN A 177 -13.09 -7.92 -2.87
CA GLN A 177 -14.04 -6.81 -2.95
C GLN A 177 -14.16 -6.03 -1.64
N ARG A 178 -14.38 -4.71 -1.76
CA ARG A 178 -14.72 -3.79 -0.66
C ARG A 178 -16.08 -3.16 -0.92
N LEU A 179 -17.04 -3.44 -0.02
CA LEU A 179 -18.37 -2.84 -0.04
C LEU A 179 -18.52 -1.66 0.94
N ASP A 180 -17.47 -1.32 1.66
CA ASP A 180 -17.35 -0.13 2.50
C ASP A 180 -16.96 1.14 1.70
N VAL A 181 -16.66 0.98 0.42
CA VAL A 181 -16.35 2.08 -0.51
C VAL A 181 -17.64 2.57 -1.17
N VAL A 182 -17.90 3.87 -1.10
CA VAL A 182 -19.19 4.50 -1.50
C VAL A 182 -19.64 4.07 -2.89
N VAL A 183 -18.80 4.19 -3.91
CA VAL A 183 -19.17 3.80 -5.28
C VAL A 183 -19.48 2.31 -5.37
N ASN A 184 -18.70 1.47 -4.71
CA ASN A 184 -18.91 0.02 -4.75
C ASN A 184 -20.22 -0.39 -4.06
N ILE A 185 -20.51 0.17 -2.87
CA ILE A 185 -21.75 -0.17 -2.16
C ILE A 185 -22.99 0.35 -2.89
N LEU A 186 -22.95 1.58 -3.41
CA LEU A 186 -24.08 2.13 -4.17
C LEU A 186 -24.36 1.34 -5.44
N THR A 187 -23.29 0.92 -6.15
CA THR A 187 -23.44 0.05 -7.34
C THR A 187 -24.05 -1.30 -6.97
N ASN A 188 -23.58 -1.90 -5.85
CA ASN A 188 -24.13 -3.17 -5.37
C ASN A 188 -25.60 -3.06 -4.97
N LEU A 189 -25.97 -2.00 -4.24
CA LEU A 189 -27.36 -1.74 -3.84
C LEU A 189 -28.27 -1.41 -4.99
N ALA A 190 -27.77 -0.80 -6.06
CA ALA A 190 -28.56 -0.48 -7.25
C ALA A 190 -28.79 -1.72 -8.14
N TYR A 191 -27.94 -2.75 -8.03
CA TYR A 191 -28.06 -3.98 -8.79
C TYR A 191 -28.96 -5.02 -8.10
N HIS A 192 -28.97 -5.06 -6.78
CA HIS A 192 -29.72 -6.01 -5.93
C HIS A 192 -30.94 -5.34 -5.28
#